data_29f181f82e0a0f0fc6fc404f8305aeb8
#
_entry.id   29f181f82e0a0f0fc6fc404f8305aeb8
#
_cell.length_a   1.000
_cell.length_b   1.000
_cell.length_c   1.000
_cell.angle_alpha   90.00
_cell.angle_beta   90.00
_cell.angle_gamma   90.00
#
_symmetry.space_group_name_H-M   'P 1'
#
loop_
_entity.id
_entity.type
_entity.pdbx_description
1 polymer ?
#
loop_
_entity_poly.entity_id
_entity_poly.type
_entity_poly.pdbx_seq_one_letter_code
_entity_poly.pdbx_strand_id
1 'polypeptide(L)'
;MLKKLGIVVLTLLLCGCSNGVQLKKQMFTIELGKDIYANPTLYLKNATYSSRLKVVSKSVGIDKKNNRFMTSGMDYLVVGEYDFAIRDGNKEYPFVIKVKDTTPPVCASDVSEIKVGVGQNIDWNSYFHATDLSGVTFEANVDTSSASTQDVQVKISDRFGNSVTKNVS
;
A
#
# COMPACT_ATOMS: atom_id res chain seq x y z
N MET A 1 -4.99 -67.35 -5.86
CA MET A 1 -5.75 -66.33 -5.07
C MET A 1 -4.75 -65.51 -4.26
N LEU A 2 -4.33 -64.34 -4.74
CA LEU A 2 -3.42 -63.44 -4.02
C LEU A 2 -4.27 -62.46 -3.19
N LYS A 3 -4.12 -62.50 -1.86
CA LYS A 3 -4.71 -61.54 -0.95
C LYS A 3 -3.91 -60.24 -1.01
N LYS A 4 -4.53 -59.15 -1.46
CA LYS A 4 -3.96 -57.78 -1.39
C LYS A 4 -3.97 -57.30 0.06
N LEU A 5 -2.78 -57.13 0.62
CA LEU A 5 -2.58 -56.52 1.92
C LEU A 5 -2.62 -54.98 1.75
N GLY A 6 -3.69 -54.35 2.19
CA GLY A 6 -3.82 -52.87 2.18
C GLY A 6 -2.97 -52.28 3.30
N ILE A 7 -1.99 -51.48 2.93
CA ILE A 7 -1.20 -50.69 3.87
C ILE A 7 -2.04 -49.42 4.18
N VAL A 8 -2.59 -49.36 5.38
CA VAL A 8 -3.19 -48.13 5.93
C VAL A 8 -2.05 -47.26 6.43
N VAL A 9 -1.74 -46.20 5.68
CA VAL A 9 -0.84 -45.14 6.14
C VAL A 9 -1.60 -44.27 7.09
N LEU A 10 -1.41 -44.49 8.38
CA LEU A 10 -1.90 -43.61 9.46
C LEU A 10 -1.01 -42.39 9.49
N THR A 11 -1.44 -41.29 8.84
CA THR A 11 -0.82 -39.98 8.99
C THR A 11 -1.10 -39.47 10.37
N LEU A 12 -0.14 -39.62 11.29
CA LEU A 12 -0.13 -38.93 12.57
C LEU A 12 -0.01 -37.41 12.31
N LEU A 13 -1.13 -36.71 12.44
CA LEU A 13 -1.16 -35.25 12.63
C LEU A 13 -0.53 -34.97 13.99
N LEU A 14 0.76 -34.74 14.02
CA LEU A 14 1.45 -34.17 15.19
C LEU A 14 0.95 -32.73 15.35
N CYS A 15 -0.12 -32.55 16.13
CA CYS A 15 -0.48 -31.28 16.76
C CYS A 15 0.62 -30.94 17.78
N GLY A 16 1.78 -30.51 17.28
CA GLY A 16 2.82 -29.94 18.11
C GLY A 16 2.32 -28.59 18.64
N CYS A 17 1.98 -28.49 19.93
CA CYS A 17 1.93 -27.23 20.64
C CYS A 17 3.34 -26.61 20.59
N SER A 18 3.69 -25.92 19.51
CA SER A 18 4.94 -25.19 19.45
C SER A 18 4.74 -23.87 20.17
N ASN A 19 5.35 -23.70 21.34
CA ASN A 19 5.61 -22.41 21.96
C ASN A 19 6.56 -21.54 21.12
N GLY A 20 6.55 -21.73 19.80
CA GLY A 20 7.40 -21.08 18.82
C GLY A 20 6.79 -19.80 18.25
N VAL A 21 7.59 -19.10 17.48
CA VAL A 21 7.19 -17.90 16.72
C VAL A 21 6.05 -18.25 15.76
N GLN A 22 4.89 -17.62 15.91
CA GLN A 22 3.72 -17.80 15.04
C GLN A 22 3.31 -16.46 14.43
N LEU A 23 3.36 -16.37 13.12
CA LEU A 23 2.92 -15.19 12.37
C LEU A 23 1.39 -15.05 12.43
N LYS A 24 0.89 -13.80 12.54
CA LYS A 24 -0.54 -13.48 12.41
C LYS A 24 -1.06 -13.84 11.02
N LYS A 25 -0.25 -13.54 9.99
CA LYS A 25 -0.54 -13.75 8.57
C LYS A 25 0.77 -14.00 7.82
N GLN A 26 0.68 -14.58 6.65
CA GLN A 26 1.81 -14.70 5.71
C GLN A 26 1.97 -13.45 4.84
N MET A 27 0.90 -12.67 4.66
CA MET A 27 0.91 -11.42 3.92
C MET A 27 0.17 -10.33 4.70
N PHE A 28 0.78 -9.16 4.80
CA PHE A 28 0.23 -7.96 5.40
C PHE A 28 0.04 -6.90 4.32
N THR A 29 -1.20 -6.48 4.08
CA THR A 29 -1.48 -5.37 3.16
C THR A 29 -1.51 -4.07 3.95
N ILE A 30 -0.75 -3.08 3.47
CA ILE A 30 -0.56 -1.78 4.10
C ILE A 30 -0.85 -0.71 3.04
N GLU A 31 -1.50 0.37 3.43
CA GLU A 31 -1.74 1.52 2.57
C GLU A 31 -0.46 2.33 2.33
N LEU A 32 -0.31 2.90 1.13
CA LEU A 32 0.80 3.78 0.76
C LEU A 32 0.93 4.93 1.78
N GLY A 33 2.16 5.27 2.15
CA GLY A 33 2.44 6.31 3.13
C GLY A 33 2.25 5.91 4.60
N LYS A 34 1.76 4.70 4.89
CA LYS A 34 1.68 4.21 6.28
C LYS A 34 3.02 3.64 6.73
N ASP A 35 3.32 3.89 8.00
CA ASP A 35 4.56 3.42 8.62
C ASP A 35 4.60 1.90 8.75
N ILE A 36 5.71 1.32 8.35
CA ILE A 36 6.01 -0.10 8.48
C ILE A 36 7.11 -0.28 9.51
N TYR A 37 6.72 -0.66 10.73
CA TYR A 37 7.64 -0.73 11.85
C TYR A 37 8.40 -2.06 11.93
N ALA A 38 9.67 -1.99 12.33
CA ALA A 38 10.51 -3.13 12.64
C ALA A 38 10.22 -3.70 14.04
N ASN A 39 8.96 -3.73 14.43
CA ASN A 39 8.49 -4.27 15.71
C ASN A 39 7.88 -5.66 15.51
N PRO A 40 8.52 -6.75 15.98
CA PRO A 40 8.02 -8.12 15.80
C PRO A 40 6.60 -8.35 16.31
N THR A 41 6.19 -7.65 17.38
CA THR A 41 4.86 -7.84 18.00
C THR A 41 3.71 -7.52 17.07
N LEU A 42 3.93 -6.66 16.05
CA LEU A 42 2.91 -6.32 15.06
C LEU A 42 2.56 -7.50 14.15
N TYR A 43 3.50 -8.42 13.94
CA TYR A 43 3.41 -9.52 12.98
C TYR A 43 3.12 -10.88 13.64
N LEU A 44 3.23 -10.99 14.96
CA LEU A 44 3.11 -12.25 15.71
C LEU A 44 1.77 -12.40 16.41
N LYS A 45 1.22 -13.64 16.46
CA LYS A 45 -0.04 -13.95 17.13
C LYS A 45 0.05 -13.73 18.63
N ASN A 46 1.12 -14.26 19.25
CA ASN A 46 1.34 -14.24 20.70
C ASN A 46 2.66 -13.52 20.93
N ALA A 47 2.61 -12.19 20.90
CA ALA A 47 3.81 -11.40 21.00
C ALA A 47 4.05 -10.91 22.41
N THR A 48 4.77 -11.71 23.20
CA THR A 48 5.58 -11.11 24.26
C THR A 48 6.81 -10.52 23.56
N TYR A 49 7.06 -9.22 23.77
CA TYR A 49 8.26 -8.59 23.25
C TYR A 49 9.50 -9.34 23.74
N SER A 50 10.27 -9.85 22.81
CA SER A 50 11.57 -10.42 23.06
C SER A 50 12.61 -9.65 22.27
N SER A 51 13.63 -9.12 22.94
CA SER A 51 14.77 -8.42 22.29
C SER A 51 15.53 -9.33 21.32
N ARG A 52 15.33 -10.64 21.44
CA ARG A 52 15.90 -11.65 20.54
C ARG A 52 15.27 -11.64 19.15
N LEU A 53 13.97 -11.30 19.06
CA LEU A 53 13.23 -11.30 17.81
C LEU A 53 13.48 -9.99 17.05
N LYS A 54 13.78 -10.09 15.76
CA LYS A 54 14.00 -8.94 14.88
C LYS A 54 13.20 -9.08 13.59
N VAL A 55 12.62 -7.98 13.12
CA VAL A 55 12.08 -7.89 11.76
C VAL A 55 13.22 -7.49 10.84
N VAL A 56 13.40 -8.22 9.75
CA VAL A 56 14.41 -7.95 8.73
C VAL A 56 13.77 -7.93 7.34
N SER A 57 14.18 -6.98 6.50
CA SER A 57 13.86 -7.00 5.07
C SER A 57 14.74 -8.01 4.36
N LYS A 58 14.18 -8.74 3.41
CA LYS A 58 14.87 -9.62 2.48
C LYS A 58 14.89 -9.04 1.06
N SER A 59 14.06 -8.02 0.81
CA SER A 59 14.05 -7.26 -0.44
C SER A 59 15.19 -6.25 -0.47
N VAL A 60 15.76 -6.03 -1.65
CA VAL A 60 16.76 -4.99 -1.92
C VAL A 60 16.11 -3.60 -1.96
N GLY A 61 16.89 -2.54 -1.77
CA GLY A 61 16.40 -1.16 -1.84
C GLY A 61 15.51 -0.75 -0.68
N ILE A 62 15.57 -1.48 0.44
CA ILE A 62 14.82 -1.17 1.67
C ILE A 62 15.80 -0.74 2.76
N ASP A 63 15.64 0.49 3.21
CA ASP A 63 16.35 1.06 4.34
C ASP A 63 15.55 0.90 5.64
N LYS A 64 16.28 0.89 6.76
CA LYS A 64 15.71 0.93 8.10
C LYS A 64 16.23 2.14 8.86
N LYS A 65 15.32 3.05 9.22
CA LYS A 65 15.63 4.25 10.01
C LYS A 65 14.56 4.46 11.08
N ASN A 66 14.95 4.85 12.28
CA ASN A 66 14.02 5.11 13.39
C ASN A 66 12.99 3.97 13.62
N ASN A 67 13.46 2.73 13.55
CA ASN A 67 12.63 1.53 13.68
C ASN A 67 11.52 1.37 12.63
N ARG A 68 11.61 2.08 11.47
CA ARG A 68 10.71 1.97 10.32
C ARG A 68 11.47 1.49 9.09
N PHE A 69 10.74 0.79 8.20
CA PHE A 69 11.24 0.43 6.88
C PHE A 69 10.72 1.39 5.83
N MET A 70 11.57 1.74 4.87
CA MET A 70 11.28 2.66 3.79
C MET A 70 12.04 2.25 2.53
N THR A 71 11.58 2.65 1.37
CA THR A 71 12.33 2.53 0.12
C THR A 71 13.52 3.49 0.16
N SER A 72 14.69 3.04 -0.30
CA SER A 72 15.91 3.87 -0.32
C SER A 72 15.64 5.19 -1.04
N GLY A 73 15.97 6.30 -0.37
CA GLY A 73 15.71 7.66 -0.87
C GLY A 73 14.31 8.21 -0.62
N MET A 74 13.41 7.43 0.02
CA MET A 74 12.07 7.85 0.43
C MET A 74 11.95 7.80 1.95
N ASP A 75 10.82 8.25 2.50
CA ASP A 75 10.48 8.15 3.92
C ASP A 75 9.33 7.15 4.18
N TYR A 76 8.89 6.41 3.15
CA TYR A 76 7.88 5.35 3.16
C TYR A 76 8.27 4.22 2.19
N LEU A 77 7.59 3.06 2.27
CA LEU A 77 7.66 2.03 1.24
C LEU A 77 6.72 2.39 0.08
N VAL A 78 7.25 2.43 -1.15
CA VAL A 78 6.44 2.62 -2.37
C VAL A 78 5.53 1.42 -2.61
N VAL A 79 4.55 1.56 -3.51
CA VAL A 79 3.66 0.45 -3.89
C VAL A 79 4.47 -0.73 -4.43
N GLY A 80 4.21 -1.93 -3.89
CA GLY A 80 4.94 -3.15 -4.24
C GLY A 80 4.75 -4.28 -3.23
N GLU A 81 5.41 -5.40 -3.48
CA GLU A 81 5.47 -6.55 -2.58
C GLU A 81 6.92 -6.72 -2.10
N TYR A 82 7.07 -6.90 -0.79
CA TYR A 82 8.37 -6.93 -0.13
C TYR A 82 8.48 -8.15 0.77
N ASP A 83 9.56 -8.88 0.61
CA ASP A 83 9.87 -10.04 1.45
C ASP A 83 10.50 -9.59 2.76
N PHE A 84 9.94 -10.09 3.85
CA PHE A 84 10.40 -9.87 5.21
C PHE A 84 10.52 -11.19 5.97
N ALA A 85 11.22 -11.17 7.08
CA ALA A 85 11.22 -12.28 8.02
C ALA A 85 11.27 -11.80 9.47
N ILE A 86 10.65 -12.56 10.37
CA ILE A 86 11.01 -12.54 11.79
C ILE A 86 12.23 -13.42 11.95
N ARG A 87 13.33 -12.85 12.45
CA ARG A 87 14.55 -13.59 12.77
C ARG A 87 14.61 -13.87 14.28
N ASP A 88 14.82 -15.15 14.62
CA ASP A 88 15.05 -15.67 15.97
C ASP A 88 16.38 -16.45 15.98
N GLY A 89 17.47 -15.79 16.32
CA GLY A 89 18.81 -16.36 16.16
C GLY A 89 19.07 -16.72 14.69
N ASN A 90 19.27 -18.01 14.42
CA ASN A 90 19.51 -18.54 13.07
C ASN A 90 18.22 -18.97 12.34
N LYS A 91 17.06 -18.90 13.00
CA LYS A 91 15.78 -19.24 12.38
C LYS A 91 15.12 -18.00 11.79
N GLU A 92 14.50 -18.18 10.63
CA GLU A 92 13.73 -17.12 9.97
C GLU A 92 12.30 -17.62 9.68
N TYR A 93 11.34 -16.73 9.90
CA TYR A 93 9.92 -16.96 9.64
C TYR A 93 9.46 -15.92 8.61
N PRO A 94 9.41 -16.34 7.31
CA PRO A 94 9.16 -15.41 6.21
C PRO A 94 7.70 -14.94 6.17
N PHE A 95 7.50 -13.71 5.74
CA PHE A 95 6.21 -13.11 5.43
C PHE A 95 6.37 -12.00 4.38
N VAL A 96 5.27 -11.59 3.78
CA VAL A 96 5.25 -10.54 2.75
C VAL A 96 4.54 -9.31 3.30
N ILE A 97 5.07 -8.13 3.00
CA ILE A 97 4.36 -6.86 3.13
C ILE A 97 4.01 -6.38 1.71
N LYS A 98 2.71 -6.21 1.46
CA LYS A 98 2.17 -5.67 0.21
C LYS A 98 1.69 -4.25 0.46
N VAL A 99 2.37 -3.28 -0.13
CA VAL A 99 1.95 -1.89 -0.12
C VAL A 99 1.04 -1.64 -1.32
N LYS A 100 -0.13 -1.08 -1.05
CA LYS A 100 -1.11 -0.66 -2.06
C LYS A 100 -1.44 0.80 -1.87
N ASP A 101 -1.87 1.42 -2.95
CA ASP A 101 -2.52 2.71 -2.93
C ASP A 101 -3.98 2.50 -3.31
N THR A 102 -4.88 2.81 -2.39
CA THR A 102 -6.32 2.64 -2.55
C THR A 102 -7.10 3.91 -2.22
N THR A 103 -6.39 4.99 -1.91
CA THR A 103 -6.99 6.28 -1.57
C THR A 103 -6.93 7.25 -2.75
N PRO A 104 -8.03 7.95 -3.08
CA PRO A 104 -8.00 8.95 -4.13
C PRO A 104 -7.25 10.22 -3.70
N PRO A 105 -6.80 11.05 -4.65
CA PRO A 105 -6.20 12.35 -4.38
C PRO A 105 -7.07 13.24 -3.49
N VAL A 106 -6.42 14.01 -2.63
CA VAL A 106 -7.08 14.97 -1.73
C VAL A 106 -6.96 16.36 -2.32
N CYS A 107 -8.10 17.04 -2.51
CA CYS A 107 -8.15 18.44 -2.93
C CYS A 107 -8.17 19.34 -1.70
N ALA A 108 -7.22 20.28 -1.61
CA ALA A 108 -7.20 21.26 -0.51
C ALA A 108 -8.22 22.39 -0.72
N SER A 109 -8.68 22.60 -1.95
CA SER A 109 -9.69 23.60 -2.29
C SER A 109 -10.93 22.93 -2.90
N ASP A 110 -12.10 23.50 -2.58
CA ASP A 110 -13.38 23.11 -3.18
C ASP A 110 -13.91 24.31 -3.98
N VAL A 111 -13.69 24.27 -5.30
CA VAL A 111 -14.01 25.36 -6.22
C VAL A 111 -15.22 24.94 -7.05
N SER A 112 -16.22 25.84 -7.14
CA SER A 112 -17.45 25.61 -7.94
C SER A 112 -17.52 26.47 -9.20
N GLU A 113 -16.74 27.54 -9.30
CA GLU A 113 -16.69 28.44 -10.45
C GLU A 113 -15.24 28.72 -10.82
N ILE A 114 -14.91 28.64 -12.13
CA ILE A 114 -13.58 28.89 -12.68
C ILE A 114 -13.72 29.81 -13.88
N LYS A 115 -12.96 30.91 -13.91
CA LYS A 115 -12.91 31.85 -15.03
C LYS A 115 -11.59 31.74 -15.75
N VAL A 116 -11.66 31.45 -17.06
CA VAL A 116 -10.50 31.34 -17.94
C VAL A 116 -10.69 32.20 -19.20
N GLY A 117 -9.59 32.69 -19.74
CA GLY A 117 -9.63 33.43 -21.00
C GLY A 117 -9.90 32.51 -22.20
N VAL A 118 -10.53 33.04 -23.25
CA VAL A 118 -10.76 32.31 -24.51
C VAL A 118 -9.43 31.81 -25.07
N GLY A 119 -9.38 30.52 -25.41
CA GLY A 119 -8.21 29.83 -25.99
C GLY A 119 -7.11 29.49 -24.96
N GLN A 120 -7.33 29.72 -23.68
CA GLN A 120 -6.34 29.38 -22.66
C GLN A 120 -6.45 27.93 -22.21
N ASN A 121 -5.29 27.31 -21.94
CA ASN A 121 -5.22 26.03 -21.26
C ASN A 121 -5.50 26.22 -19.77
N ILE A 122 -6.19 25.26 -19.16
CA ILE A 122 -6.53 25.29 -17.74
C ILE A 122 -5.52 24.48 -16.96
N ASP A 123 -4.81 25.11 -16.03
CA ASP A 123 -4.05 24.42 -15.00
C ASP A 123 -5.00 24.08 -13.82
N TRP A 124 -5.62 22.90 -13.90
CA TRP A 124 -6.58 22.45 -12.91
C TRP A 124 -6.00 22.40 -11.52
N ASN A 125 -4.69 22.09 -11.36
CA ASN A 125 -4.10 22.00 -10.02
C ASN A 125 -3.92 23.36 -9.34
N SER A 126 -3.86 24.43 -10.09
CA SER A 126 -3.85 25.80 -9.52
C SER A 126 -5.16 26.14 -8.79
N TYR A 127 -6.26 25.47 -9.13
CA TYR A 127 -7.57 25.66 -8.52
C TYR A 127 -7.85 24.66 -7.39
N PHE A 128 -7.57 23.37 -7.61
CA PHE A 128 -7.94 22.33 -6.64
C PHE A 128 -6.88 22.03 -5.59
N HIS A 129 -5.60 22.39 -5.86
CA HIS A 129 -4.46 22.06 -5.01
C HIS A 129 -4.49 20.60 -4.58
N ALA A 130 -4.71 19.72 -5.56
CA ALA A 130 -4.82 18.29 -5.33
C ALA A 130 -3.45 17.68 -5.07
N THR A 131 -3.37 16.76 -4.11
CA THR A 131 -2.15 16.06 -3.74
C THR A 131 -2.40 14.58 -3.53
N ASP A 132 -1.41 13.78 -3.91
CA ASP A 132 -1.33 12.36 -3.62
C ASP A 132 0.13 11.89 -3.64
N LEU A 133 0.48 10.85 -2.85
CA LEU A 133 1.84 10.31 -2.81
C LEU A 133 2.26 9.61 -4.10
N SER A 134 1.30 9.13 -4.87
CA SER A 134 1.53 8.48 -6.17
C SER A 134 1.44 9.45 -7.36
N GLY A 135 1.15 10.73 -7.10
CA GLY A 135 0.97 11.77 -8.09
C GLY A 135 -0.49 12.04 -8.44
N VAL A 136 -0.74 13.10 -9.21
CA VAL A 136 -2.10 13.56 -9.56
C VAL A 136 -2.18 13.84 -11.05
N THR A 137 -3.28 13.42 -11.68
CA THR A 137 -3.65 13.72 -13.07
C THR A 137 -5.07 14.25 -13.13
N PHE A 138 -5.36 15.09 -14.15
CA PHE A 138 -6.66 15.71 -14.34
C PHE A 138 -7.20 15.36 -15.72
N GLU A 139 -8.48 14.98 -15.76
CA GLU A 139 -9.24 14.76 -16.99
C GLU A 139 -10.51 15.59 -16.95
N ALA A 140 -10.71 16.44 -17.96
CA ALA A 140 -11.92 17.25 -18.10
C ALA A 140 -12.18 17.49 -19.58
N ASN A 141 -13.46 17.55 -19.96
CA ASN A 141 -13.87 17.93 -21.29
C ASN A 141 -14.45 19.35 -21.23
N VAL A 142 -13.71 20.33 -21.76
CA VAL A 142 -14.10 21.75 -21.78
C VAL A 142 -13.64 22.37 -23.09
N ASP A 143 -14.49 23.19 -23.69
CA ASP A 143 -14.16 23.96 -24.90
C ASP A 143 -13.89 25.44 -24.51
N THR A 144 -12.65 25.86 -24.64
CA THR A 144 -12.23 27.24 -24.37
C THR A 144 -12.16 28.10 -25.63
N SER A 145 -12.53 27.58 -26.80
CA SER A 145 -12.40 28.30 -28.07
C SER A 145 -13.32 29.52 -28.21
N SER A 146 -14.40 29.56 -27.45
CA SER A 146 -15.36 30.66 -27.41
C SER A 146 -15.81 31.00 -25.99
N ALA A 147 -16.27 32.24 -25.79
CA ALA A 147 -16.80 32.68 -24.50
C ALA A 147 -18.17 32.02 -24.24
N SER A 148 -18.24 31.12 -23.25
CA SER A 148 -19.47 30.44 -22.84
C SER A 148 -19.35 29.97 -21.39
N THR A 149 -20.47 29.76 -20.71
CA THR A 149 -20.51 29.05 -19.43
C THR A 149 -20.76 27.57 -19.71
N GLN A 150 -19.98 26.69 -19.08
CA GLN A 150 -20.07 25.25 -19.24
C GLN A 150 -20.06 24.57 -17.89
N ASP A 151 -20.93 23.59 -17.68
CA ASP A 151 -20.84 22.69 -16.53
C ASP A 151 -19.85 21.58 -16.85
N VAL A 152 -18.74 21.54 -16.13
CA VAL A 152 -17.60 20.65 -16.40
C VAL A 152 -17.39 19.71 -15.22
N GLN A 153 -17.26 18.43 -15.55
CA GLN A 153 -16.79 17.43 -14.60
C GLN A 153 -15.28 17.27 -14.73
N VAL A 154 -14.56 17.55 -13.66
CA VAL A 154 -13.12 17.36 -13.56
C VAL A 154 -12.84 16.11 -12.76
N LYS A 155 -12.35 15.06 -13.43
CA LYS A 155 -11.88 13.85 -12.79
C LYS A 155 -10.42 14.02 -12.39
N ILE A 156 -10.12 13.81 -11.13
CA ILE A 156 -8.80 13.93 -10.52
C ILE A 156 -8.38 12.54 -10.07
N SER A 157 -7.33 12.00 -10.67
CA SER A 157 -6.91 10.61 -10.45
C SER A 157 -5.45 10.54 -10.02
N ASP A 158 -5.14 9.51 -9.24
CA ASP A 158 -3.78 9.13 -8.96
C ASP A 158 -3.20 8.17 -10.03
N ARG A 159 -1.96 7.73 -9.82
CA ARG A 159 -1.26 6.79 -10.71
C ARG A 159 -1.88 5.39 -10.73
N PHE A 160 -2.62 5.00 -9.68
CA PHE A 160 -3.20 3.66 -9.51
C PHE A 160 -4.69 3.61 -9.86
N GLY A 161 -5.25 4.75 -10.31
CA GLY A 161 -6.63 4.83 -10.80
C GLY A 161 -7.66 5.16 -9.71
N ASN A 162 -7.24 5.44 -8.47
CA ASN A 162 -8.16 5.99 -7.48
C ASN A 162 -8.49 7.43 -7.88
N SER A 163 -9.74 7.85 -7.77
CA SER A 163 -10.15 9.15 -8.30
C SER A 163 -11.26 9.81 -7.51
N VAL A 164 -11.30 11.13 -7.59
CA VAL A 164 -12.41 11.98 -7.14
C VAL A 164 -12.87 12.84 -8.30
N THR A 165 -14.17 13.15 -8.36
CA THR A 165 -14.76 14.03 -9.38
C THR A 165 -15.24 15.32 -8.74
N LYS A 166 -14.93 16.47 -9.37
CA LYS A 166 -15.40 17.80 -8.99
C LYS A 166 -16.23 18.36 -10.13
N ASN A 167 -17.31 19.08 -9.78
CA ASN A 167 -18.14 19.79 -10.75
C ASN A 167 -17.86 21.28 -10.63
N VAL A 168 -17.61 21.95 -11.75
CA VAL A 168 -17.34 23.38 -11.84
C VAL A 168 -18.10 24.00 -13.01
N SER A 169 -18.39 25.29 -12.92
CA SER A 169 -18.94 26.09 -14.02
C SER A 169 -18.00 27.20 -14.43
#